data_53f47bbc9f4b73ec3de4ccfd3606abc0
#
_entry.id   53f47bbc9f4b73ec3de4ccfd3606abc0
#
_cell.length_a   1.000
_cell.length_b   1.000
_cell.length_c   1.000
_cell.angle_alpha   90.00
_cell.angle_beta   90.00
_cell.angle_gamma   90.00
#
_symmetry.space_group_name_H-M   'P 1'
#
loop_
_entity.id
_entity.type
_entity.pdbx_description
1 polymer ?
#
loop_
_entity_poly.entity_id
_entity_poly.type
_entity_poly.pdbx_seq_one_letter_code
_entity_poly.pdbx_strand_id
1 'polypeptide(L)'
;LKRHSYKTHMVLAFPVCTSLAVSGAPHFKAKAEKNPRFQIEATDHAKACAMLASLLEVPFMVENPVSRLATLWRKPDYCFQPFEYGGYIPEAEADHPLYPEYIAPRDAYSKKTCLWSGGGFKMPSPKPVDCESFGSSRQHRKLGGKSMRTKNIRSATPRGFARAVFE
;
A
#
# COMPACT_ATOMS: atom_id res chain seq x y z
N LEU A 1 -11.82 35.55 -6.61
CA LEU A 1 -11.29 34.24 -6.18
C LEU A 1 -9.99 34.01 -6.93
N LYS A 2 -8.83 34.18 -6.24
CA LYS A 2 -7.51 33.80 -6.78
C LYS A 2 -7.54 32.27 -6.94
N ARG A 3 -7.56 31.76 -8.18
CA ARG A 3 -7.30 30.35 -8.46
C ARG A 3 -5.81 30.12 -8.17
N HIS A 4 -5.51 29.49 -7.04
CA HIS A 4 -4.20 28.91 -6.84
C HIS A 4 -4.09 27.71 -7.78
N SER A 5 -3.31 27.83 -8.84
CA SER A 5 -3.01 26.70 -9.72
C SER A 5 -1.98 25.82 -9.00
N TYR A 6 -2.46 24.79 -8.32
CA TYR A 6 -1.56 23.77 -7.77
C TYR A 6 -1.08 22.89 -8.93
N LYS A 7 0.23 22.81 -9.12
CA LYS A 7 0.83 21.90 -10.07
C LYS A 7 0.94 20.52 -9.40
N THR A 8 0.27 19.51 -9.97
CA THR A 8 0.46 18.13 -9.54
C THR A 8 1.81 17.63 -10.05
N HIS A 9 2.63 17.06 -9.16
CA HIS A 9 3.95 16.54 -9.50
C HIS A 9 3.99 15.02 -9.56
N MET A 10 3.08 14.35 -8.87
CA MET A 10 2.99 12.90 -8.79
C MET A 10 1.59 12.48 -8.31
N VAL A 11 1.15 11.29 -8.69
CA VAL A 11 -0.05 10.65 -8.15
C VAL A 11 0.34 9.44 -7.32
N LEU A 12 0.03 9.48 -6.02
CA LEU A 12 0.17 8.34 -5.10
C LEU A 12 -1.23 7.81 -4.77
N ALA A 13 -1.49 6.56 -5.12
CA ALA A 13 -2.81 5.97 -4.98
C ALA A 13 -2.81 4.71 -4.10
N PHE A 14 -3.74 4.66 -3.18
CA PHE A 14 -3.94 3.56 -2.23
C PHE A 14 -5.38 3.05 -2.31
N PRO A 15 -5.79 2.46 -3.44
CA PRO A 15 -7.17 2.01 -3.64
C PRO A 15 -7.54 0.91 -2.67
N VAL A 16 -8.84 0.86 -2.32
CA VAL A 16 -9.35 -0.12 -1.35
C VAL A 16 -9.06 -1.56 -1.81
N CYS A 17 -8.29 -2.28 -1.03
CA CYS A 17 -7.81 -3.63 -1.36
C CYS A 17 -8.77 -4.77 -0.93
N THR A 18 -9.85 -4.49 -0.17
CA THR A 18 -10.71 -5.52 0.47
C THR A 18 -11.42 -6.46 -0.50
N SER A 19 -11.56 -6.06 -1.75
CA SER A 19 -12.16 -6.88 -2.82
C SER A 19 -11.12 -7.60 -3.69
N LEU A 20 -9.84 -7.27 -3.51
CA LEU A 20 -8.76 -7.74 -4.38
C LEU A 20 -7.68 -8.54 -3.62
N ALA A 21 -7.40 -8.19 -2.36
CA ALA A 21 -6.34 -8.81 -1.57
C ALA A 21 -6.55 -10.32 -1.40
N VAL A 22 -5.49 -11.10 -1.61
CA VAL A 22 -5.52 -12.57 -1.51
C VAL A 22 -5.95 -13.03 -0.11
N SER A 23 -5.61 -12.28 0.94
CA SER A 23 -6.08 -12.54 2.30
C SER A 23 -7.61 -12.49 2.46
N GLY A 24 -8.32 -11.86 1.53
CA GLY A 24 -9.78 -11.80 1.46
C GLY A 24 -10.43 -12.93 0.64
N ALA A 25 -9.65 -13.78 0.00
CA ALA A 25 -10.13 -14.81 -0.92
C ALA A 25 -11.23 -15.73 -0.36
N PRO A 26 -11.21 -16.15 0.91
CA PRO A 26 -12.30 -16.95 1.49
C PRO A 26 -13.69 -16.29 1.42
N HIS A 27 -13.74 -14.97 1.25
CA HIS A 27 -14.99 -14.20 1.18
C HIS A 27 -15.39 -13.82 -0.25
N PHE A 28 -14.60 -14.18 -1.27
CA PHE A 28 -14.88 -13.76 -2.65
C PHE A 28 -16.15 -14.37 -3.20
N LYS A 29 -16.45 -15.65 -2.90
CA LYS A 29 -17.67 -16.29 -3.33
C LYS A 29 -18.91 -15.53 -2.84
N ALA A 30 -19.01 -15.29 -1.54
CA ALA A 30 -20.14 -14.56 -0.95
C ALA A 30 -20.25 -13.12 -1.44
N LYS A 31 -19.13 -12.47 -1.81
CA LYS A 31 -19.15 -11.14 -2.43
C LYS A 31 -19.65 -11.21 -3.87
N ALA A 32 -19.23 -12.20 -4.63
CA ALA A 32 -19.67 -12.41 -6.02
C ALA A 32 -21.17 -12.71 -6.13
N GLU A 33 -21.73 -13.43 -5.18
CA GLU A 33 -23.17 -13.67 -5.09
C GLU A 33 -23.98 -12.38 -4.91
N LYS A 34 -23.42 -11.39 -4.19
CA LYS A 34 -24.05 -10.08 -3.98
C LYS A 34 -23.77 -9.08 -5.11
N ASN A 35 -22.58 -9.12 -5.65
CA ASN A 35 -22.15 -8.28 -6.77
C ASN A 35 -21.12 -9.04 -7.63
N PRO A 36 -21.53 -9.65 -8.73
CA PRO A 36 -20.61 -10.39 -9.63
C PRO A 36 -19.45 -9.53 -10.17
N ARG A 37 -19.60 -8.21 -10.20
CA ARG A 37 -18.62 -7.27 -10.73
C ARG A 37 -17.68 -6.69 -9.67
N PHE A 38 -17.79 -7.07 -8.40
CA PHE A 38 -17.08 -6.44 -7.27
C PHE A 38 -15.55 -6.34 -7.46
N GLN A 39 -14.91 -7.30 -8.14
CA GLN A 39 -13.47 -7.27 -8.42
C GLN A 39 -13.13 -6.38 -9.61
N ILE A 40 -14.00 -6.35 -10.61
CA ILE A 40 -13.84 -5.48 -11.79
C ILE A 40 -13.91 -4.04 -11.33
N GLU A 41 -14.94 -3.66 -10.59
CA GLU A 41 -15.12 -2.32 -10.04
C GLU A 41 -13.93 -1.87 -9.18
N ALA A 42 -13.45 -2.75 -8.29
CA ALA A 42 -12.26 -2.47 -7.48
C ALA A 42 -10.98 -2.30 -8.32
N THR A 43 -10.87 -3.05 -9.43
CA THR A 43 -9.76 -2.92 -10.39
C THR A 43 -9.85 -1.63 -11.16
N ASP A 44 -11.05 -1.22 -11.55
CA ASP A 44 -11.28 0.02 -12.30
C ASP A 44 -10.91 1.26 -11.48
N HIS A 45 -11.09 1.23 -10.15
CA HIS A 45 -10.57 2.29 -9.27
C HIS A 45 -9.04 2.44 -9.35
N ALA A 46 -8.30 1.32 -9.35
CA ALA A 46 -6.85 1.35 -9.47
C ALA A 46 -6.41 1.88 -10.87
N LYS A 47 -7.09 1.45 -11.92
CA LYS A 47 -6.84 1.92 -13.30
C LYS A 47 -7.17 3.40 -13.46
N ALA A 48 -8.25 3.88 -12.84
CA ALA A 48 -8.64 5.29 -12.89
C ALA A 48 -7.56 6.21 -12.29
N CYS A 49 -6.91 5.78 -11.18
CA CYS A 49 -5.79 6.53 -10.61
C CYS A 49 -4.61 6.64 -11.59
N ALA A 50 -4.25 5.54 -12.25
CA ALA A 50 -3.18 5.53 -13.26
C ALA A 50 -3.55 6.37 -14.49
N MET A 51 -4.82 6.31 -14.93
CA MET A 51 -5.31 7.12 -16.04
C MET A 51 -5.27 8.61 -15.72
N LEU A 52 -5.68 9.00 -14.51
CA LEU A 52 -5.59 10.40 -14.07
C LEU A 52 -4.15 10.91 -14.14
N ALA A 53 -3.18 10.13 -13.66
CA ALA A 53 -1.77 10.49 -13.71
C ALA A 53 -1.26 10.62 -15.15
N SER A 54 -1.71 9.74 -16.06
CA SER A 54 -1.38 9.81 -17.47
C SER A 54 -1.96 11.07 -18.13
N LEU A 55 -3.19 11.47 -17.79
CA LEU A 55 -3.79 12.71 -18.26
C LEU A 55 -3.08 13.96 -17.74
N LEU A 56 -2.50 13.88 -16.56
CA LEU A 56 -1.71 14.96 -15.94
C LEU A 56 -0.24 14.93 -16.37
N GLU A 57 0.18 13.93 -17.13
CA GLU A 57 1.58 13.70 -17.56
C GLU A 57 2.57 13.68 -16.42
N VAL A 58 2.20 13.04 -15.30
CA VAL A 58 3.03 12.96 -14.09
C VAL A 58 3.35 11.51 -13.70
N PRO A 59 4.45 11.29 -12.96
CA PRO A 59 4.72 9.99 -12.35
C PRO A 59 3.58 9.51 -11.45
N PHE A 60 3.39 8.19 -11.36
CA PHE A 60 2.43 7.62 -10.44
C PHE A 60 2.90 6.30 -9.85
N MET A 61 2.37 5.98 -8.69
CA MET A 61 2.33 4.63 -8.15
C MET A 61 0.96 4.31 -7.56
N VAL A 62 0.52 3.07 -7.76
CA VAL A 62 -0.66 2.48 -7.12
C VAL A 62 -0.16 1.37 -6.19
N GLU A 63 -0.42 1.50 -4.89
CA GLU A 63 -0.05 0.50 -3.89
C GLU A 63 -1.21 -0.46 -3.64
N ASN A 64 -0.90 -1.75 -3.58
CA ASN A 64 -1.84 -2.76 -3.12
C ASN A 64 -1.05 -3.95 -2.54
N PRO A 65 -1.58 -4.71 -1.57
CA PRO A 65 -0.96 -5.96 -1.16
C PRO A 65 -0.98 -6.98 -2.31
N VAL A 66 -0.44 -8.16 -2.10
CA VAL A 66 -0.61 -9.28 -3.04
C VAL A 66 -2.10 -9.48 -3.32
N SER A 67 -2.51 -9.26 -4.56
CA SER A 67 -3.91 -9.12 -4.92
C SER A 67 -4.24 -9.58 -6.34
N ARG A 68 -5.54 -9.66 -6.63
CA ARG A 68 -6.07 -9.97 -7.95
C ARG A 68 -5.72 -8.92 -9.02
N LEU A 69 -5.22 -7.75 -8.64
CA LEU A 69 -4.74 -6.77 -9.62
C LEU A 69 -3.68 -7.35 -10.57
N ALA A 70 -2.83 -8.25 -10.08
CA ALA A 70 -1.82 -8.91 -10.90
C ALA A 70 -2.40 -9.72 -12.07
N THR A 71 -3.64 -10.19 -11.96
CA THR A 71 -4.34 -10.97 -12.99
C THR A 71 -5.42 -10.19 -13.72
N LEU A 72 -6.05 -9.21 -13.05
CA LEU A 72 -7.17 -8.45 -13.60
C LEU A 72 -6.72 -7.17 -14.32
N TRP A 73 -5.52 -6.71 -14.03
CA TRP A 73 -4.91 -5.57 -14.70
C TRP A 73 -3.58 -5.96 -15.35
N ARG A 74 -2.48 -5.96 -14.57
CA ARG A 74 -1.14 -6.35 -15.00
C ARG A 74 -0.28 -6.75 -13.81
N LYS A 75 0.85 -7.40 -14.04
CA LYS A 75 1.83 -7.68 -12.97
C LYS A 75 2.32 -6.37 -12.34
N PRO A 76 2.61 -6.35 -11.03
CA PRO A 76 3.24 -5.18 -10.41
C PRO A 76 4.63 -4.96 -10.97
N ASP A 77 5.05 -3.68 -11.04
CA ASP A 77 6.40 -3.32 -11.47
C ASP A 77 7.42 -3.56 -10.36
N TYR A 78 7.00 -3.34 -9.11
CA TYR A 78 7.84 -3.53 -7.93
C TYR A 78 7.08 -4.24 -6.82
N CYS A 79 7.83 -4.95 -5.97
CA CYS A 79 7.37 -5.43 -4.69
C CYS A 79 8.43 -5.11 -3.65
N PHE A 80 7.99 -4.77 -2.42
CA PHE A 80 8.90 -4.49 -1.32
C PHE A 80 8.34 -4.99 0.01
N GLN A 81 9.19 -4.98 1.03
CA GLN A 81 8.85 -5.23 2.43
C GLN A 81 9.07 -3.95 3.25
N PRO A 82 8.23 -3.63 4.24
CA PRO A 82 8.41 -2.43 5.07
C PRO A 82 9.81 -2.28 5.66
N PHE A 83 10.41 -3.36 6.16
CA PHE A 83 11.75 -3.32 6.76
C PHE A 83 12.85 -2.89 5.78
N GLU A 84 12.65 -3.04 4.48
CA GLU A 84 13.62 -2.62 3.46
C GLU A 84 13.80 -1.09 3.42
N TYR A 85 12.86 -0.34 4.01
CA TYR A 85 12.86 1.13 4.06
C TYR A 85 12.90 1.69 5.47
N GLY A 86 13.02 0.84 6.49
CA GLY A 86 13.04 1.26 7.89
C GLY A 86 14.15 2.24 8.24
N GLY A 87 15.26 2.21 7.51
CA GLY A 87 16.40 3.11 7.68
C GLY A 87 16.11 4.58 7.36
N TYR A 88 14.99 4.88 6.69
CA TYR A 88 14.52 6.26 6.48
C TYR A 88 13.82 6.85 7.71
N ILE A 89 13.52 6.03 8.73
CA ILE A 89 12.91 6.50 9.98
C ILE A 89 14.04 6.74 11.00
N PRO A 90 14.23 7.98 11.51
CA PRO A 90 15.20 8.26 12.55
C PRO A 90 14.94 7.43 13.82
N GLU A 91 16.01 7.12 14.57
CA GLU A 91 15.91 6.39 15.85
C GLU A 91 14.95 7.07 16.85
N ALA A 92 15.00 8.40 16.92
CA ALA A 92 14.12 9.18 17.80
C ALA A 92 12.62 9.07 17.44
N GLU A 93 12.30 8.60 16.23
CA GLU A 93 10.95 8.43 15.72
C GLU A 93 10.62 6.95 15.45
N ALA A 94 11.39 6.02 16.03
CA ALA A 94 11.30 4.59 15.73
C ALA A 94 9.87 4.06 15.88
N ASP A 95 9.19 4.37 16.98
CA ASP A 95 7.85 3.90 17.26
C ASP A 95 6.80 4.54 16.35
N HIS A 96 5.81 3.72 15.97
CA HIS A 96 4.70 4.22 15.17
C HIS A 96 3.77 5.11 16.03
N PRO A 97 3.51 6.38 15.65
CA PRO A 97 2.84 7.37 16.49
C PRO A 97 1.42 6.98 16.92
N LEU A 98 0.71 6.18 16.11
CA LEU A 98 -0.66 5.77 16.38
C LEU A 98 -0.81 4.30 16.81
N TYR A 99 0.13 3.44 16.41
CA TYR A 99 -0.01 1.98 16.55
C TYR A 99 1.28 1.28 16.99
N PRO A 100 1.98 1.74 18.05
CA PRO A 100 3.28 1.17 18.44
C PRO A 100 3.20 -0.30 18.87
N GLU A 101 2.04 -0.74 19.39
CA GLU A 101 1.83 -2.13 19.79
C GLU A 101 1.73 -3.11 18.60
N TYR A 102 1.30 -2.61 17.43
CA TYR A 102 0.96 -3.42 16.25
C TYR A 102 1.96 -3.28 15.12
N ILE A 103 2.64 -2.16 15.04
CA ILE A 103 3.64 -1.86 14.03
C ILE A 103 5.00 -1.83 14.71
N ALA A 104 5.93 -2.67 14.23
CA ALA A 104 7.26 -2.72 14.77
C ALA A 104 8.00 -1.39 14.59
N PRO A 105 8.89 -1.01 15.52
CA PRO A 105 9.71 0.20 15.39
C PRO A 105 10.42 0.24 14.04
N ARG A 106 10.53 1.43 13.45
CA ARG A 106 11.17 1.65 12.13
C ARG A 106 10.64 0.73 11.03
N ASP A 107 9.34 0.40 11.08
CA ASP A 107 8.70 -0.52 10.14
C ASP A 107 9.43 -1.88 10.00
N ALA A 108 10.09 -2.38 11.05
CA ALA A 108 10.90 -3.59 11.09
C ALA A 108 10.05 -4.87 10.97
N TYR A 109 9.16 -4.96 9.99
CA TYR A 109 8.26 -6.10 9.77
C TYR A 109 8.12 -6.47 8.30
N SER A 110 7.75 -7.73 8.05
CA SER A 110 7.43 -8.23 6.71
C SER A 110 5.94 -8.03 6.37
N LYS A 111 5.68 -7.45 5.21
CA LYS A 111 4.34 -7.32 4.62
C LYS A 111 4.54 -7.08 3.13
N LYS A 112 4.50 -8.13 2.31
CA LYS A 112 4.72 -7.97 0.88
C LYS A 112 3.73 -6.98 0.28
N THR A 113 4.26 -5.84 -0.14
CA THR A 113 3.55 -4.72 -0.75
C THR A 113 3.93 -4.63 -2.22
N CYS A 114 2.96 -4.46 -3.08
CA CYS A 114 3.14 -4.43 -4.52
C CYS A 114 2.80 -3.04 -5.08
N LEU A 115 3.57 -2.59 -6.07
CA LEU A 115 3.40 -1.29 -6.72
C LEU A 115 3.20 -1.47 -8.23
N TRP A 116 2.18 -0.81 -8.72
CA TRP A 116 1.94 -0.58 -10.14
C TRP A 116 2.25 0.87 -10.44
N SER A 117 3.23 1.11 -11.29
CA SER A 117 3.80 2.45 -11.50
C SER A 117 3.89 2.82 -12.97
N GLY A 118 4.14 4.09 -13.25
CA GLY A 118 4.35 4.61 -14.59
C GLY A 118 4.67 6.10 -14.58
N GLY A 119 4.68 6.72 -15.76
CA GLY A 119 4.97 8.15 -15.90
C GLY A 119 6.38 8.55 -15.43
N GLY A 120 7.33 7.61 -15.45
CA GLY A 120 8.70 7.88 -14.97
C GLY A 120 8.90 7.73 -13.46
N PHE A 121 7.95 7.11 -12.72
CA PHE A 121 8.17 6.78 -11.30
C PHE A 121 9.45 5.94 -11.13
N LYS A 122 10.30 6.36 -10.20
CA LYS A 122 11.52 5.62 -9.84
C LYS A 122 11.37 5.09 -8.43
N MET A 123 11.61 3.79 -8.27
CA MET A 123 11.62 3.16 -6.96
C MET A 123 12.79 3.72 -6.13
N PRO A 124 12.55 4.23 -4.92
CA PRO A 124 13.64 4.72 -4.08
C PRO A 124 14.61 3.60 -3.69
N SER A 125 15.86 3.96 -3.42
CA SER A 125 16.87 3.01 -2.95
C SER A 125 16.52 2.50 -1.56
N PRO A 126 16.62 1.19 -1.27
CA PRO A 126 16.32 0.66 0.05
C PRO A 126 17.39 1.11 1.08
N LYS A 127 16.92 1.36 2.31
CA LYS A 127 17.74 1.50 3.53
C LYS A 127 17.19 0.52 4.56
N PRO A 128 17.59 -0.76 4.51
CA PRO A 128 16.97 -1.81 5.32
C PRO A 128 17.33 -1.70 6.81
N VAL A 129 16.44 -2.24 7.63
CA VAL A 129 16.68 -2.54 9.05
C VAL A 129 16.43 -4.03 9.30
N ASP A 130 16.92 -4.56 10.42
CA ASP A 130 16.68 -5.95 10.78
C ASP A 130 15.18 -6.20 10.96
N CYS A 131 14.67 -7.23 10.28
CA CYS A 131 13.25 -7.58 10.38
C CYS A 131 12.97 -8.29 11.71
N GLU A 132 12.09 -7.73 12.53
CA GLU A 132 11.71 -8.30 13.84
C GLU A 132 11.13 -9.71 13.71
N SER A 133 10.39 -9.99 12.63
CA SER A 133 9.80 -11.29 12.40
C SER A 133 9.57 -11.57 10.92
N PHE A 134 10.25 -12.61 10.40
CA PHE A 134 9.93 -13.15 9.08
C PHE A 134 8.66 -14.01 9.15
N GLY A 135 7.72 -13.76 8.24
CA GLY A 135 6.51 -14.58 8.07
C GLY A 135 5.30 -14.20 8.93
N SER A 136 5.45 -13.52 10.05
CA SER A 136 4.32 -13.16 10.92
C SER A 136 4.54 -11.85 11.66
N SER A 137 4.06 -10.74 11.08
CA SER A 137 4.13 -9.42 11.72
C SER A 137 3.31 -9.34 13.02
N ARG A 138 3.62 -8.33 13.88
CA ARG A 138 2.80 -8.03 15.07
C ARG A 138 1.32 -7.84 14.71
N GLN A 139 1.04 -7.19 13.58
CA GLN A 139 -0.33 -7.01 13.07
C GLN A 139 -1.03 -8.34 12.81
N HIS A 140 -0.33 -9.33 12.24
CA HIS A 140 -0.89 -10.65 11.99
C HIS A 140 -1.20 -11.39 13.28
N ARG A 141 -0.30 -11.34 14.25
CA ARG A 141 -0.44 -12.06 15.53
C ARG A 141 -1.46 -11.43 16.47
N LYS A 142 -1.52 -10.10 16.55
CA LYS A 142 -2.28 -9.36 17.56
C LYS A 142 -3.65 -8.85 17.07
N LEU A 143 -3.86 -8.76 15.76
CA LEU A 143 -5.10 -8.21 15.21
C LEU A 143 -6.03 -9.31 14.72
N GLY A 144 -7.17 -9.42 15.38
CA GLY A 144 -8.31 -10.20 14.95
C GLY A 144 -9.48 -9.32 14.48
N GLY A 145 -10.50 -9.97 13.87
CA GLY A 145 -11.77 -9.31 13.56
C GLY A 145 -11.75 -8.37 12.36
N LYS A 146 -12.89 -7.65 12.19
CA LYS A 146 -13.20 -6.83 11.01
C LYS A 146 -13.50 -5.37 11.38
N SER A 147 -13.13 -4.91 12.58
CA SER A 147 -13.39 -3.53 13.03
C SER A 147 -12.69 -2.51 12.12
N MET A 148 -13.19 -1.29 12.09
CA MET A 148 -12.55 -0.17 11.36
C MET A 148 -11.13 0.07 11.88
N ARG A 149 -10.91 0.00 13.21
CA ARG A 149 -9.56 0.09 13.80
C ARG A 149 -8.61 -0.97 13.22
N THR A 150 -9.04 -2.25 13.18
CA THR A 150 -8.22 -3.32 12.58
C THR A 150 -7.89 -3.05 11.11
N LYS A 151 -8.87 -2.57 10.34
CA LYS A 151 -8.66 -2.23 8.93
C LYS A 151 -7.65 -1.09 8.79
N ASN A 152 -7.79 -0.03 9.58
CA ASN A 152 -6.88 1.14 9.54
C ASN A 152 -5.44 0.74 9.89
N ILE A 153 -5.24 -0.09 10.93
CA ILE A 153 -3.90 -0.57 11.30
C ILE A 153 -3.29 -1.41 10.15
N ARG A 154 -4.08 -2.32 9.56
CA ARG A 154 -3.62 -3.19 8.47
C ARG A 154 -3.34 -2.44 7.17
N SER A 155 -4.03 -1.33 6.93
CA SER A 155 -3.86 -0.50 5.73
C SER A 155 -2.85 0.64 5.92
N ALA A 156 -2.26 0.79 7.11
CA ALA A 156 -1.24 1.81 7.34
C ALA A 156 -0.08 1.65 6.33
N THR A 157 0.23 2.75 5.66
CA THR A 157 1.37 2.81 4.74
C THR A 157 2.66 2.78 5.53
N PRO A 158 3.65 1.97 5.14
CA PRO A 158 4.96 1.96 5.80
C PRO A 158 5.59 3.36 5.76
N ARG A 159 5.91 3.91 6.93
CA ARG A 159 6.44 5.29 7.06
C ARG A 159 7.81 5.45 6.42
N GLY A 160 8.65 4.41 6.55
CA GLY A 160 9.97 4.39 5.93
C GLY A 160 9.88 4.49 4.40
N PHE A 161 8.98 3.72 3.78
CA PHE A 161 8.75 3.81 2.34
C PHE A 161 8.16 5.17 1.94
N ALA A 162 7.18 5.69 2.69
CA ALA A 162 6.62 7.01 2.41
C ALA A 162 7.69 8.10 2.42
N ARG A 163 8.60 8.11 3.41
CA ARG A 163 9.73 9.03 3.47
C ARG A 163 10.67 8.87 2.28
N ALA A 164 11.03 7.62 1.95
CA ALA A 164 11.91 7.35 0.81
C ALA A 164 11.37 7.85 -0.53
N VAL A 165 10.05 7.90 -0.71
CA VAL A 165 9.41 8.45 -1.92
C VAL A 165 9.47 9.99 -1.95
N PHE A 166 9.53 10.65 -0.78
CA PHE A 166 9.59 12.12 -0.68
C PHE A 166 11.02 12.70 -0.72
N GLU A 167 12.04 11.91 -0.38
CA GLU A 167 13.46 12.30 -0.50
C GLU A 167 13.96 12.17 -1.95
#